data_8cd4fa254112bc1c2156da031c80325a
#
_entry.id   8cd4fa254112bc1c2156da031c80325a
#
_cell.length_a   1.000
_cell.length_b   1.000
_cell.length_c   1.000
_cell.angle_alpha   90.00
_cell.angle_beta   90.00
_cell.angle_gamma   90.00
#
_symmetry.space_group_name_H-M   'P 1'
#
loop_
_entity.id
_entity.type
_entity.pdbx_description
1 polymer ?
#
loop_
_entity_poly.entity_id
_entity_poly.type
_entity_poly.pdbx_seq_one_letter_code
_entity_poly.pdbx_strand_id
1 'polypeptide(L)'
;PTPEWKELLWKDGIGAIDEHLNGFQQWGLPPSDNAYVWPASRHAWALNEVQRFFVEDTRLGIPVDFTNEGIRGVESYRATNFPTQLGLGHTWNRELIRQVGLITGREARMLGYTNVYAPILDLGRDQRWGPYDELYGASHYLLAQQGSEMMRDLQPHHPVTPTAHTLPAYRNNIAPRAVRPRVHPPLSTS
;
A
#
# COMPACT_ATOMS: atom_id res chain seq x y z
N PRO A 1 -19.93 3.02 9.44
CA PRO A 1 -20.92 2.61 8.44
C PRO A 1 -22.32 2.74 9.00
N THR A 2 -23.28 3.20 8.18
CA THR A 2 -24.68 3.21 8.54
C THR A 2 -25.23 1.77 8.64
N PRO A 3 -26.31 1.52 9.38
CA PRO A 3 -26.93 0.19 9.43
C PRO A 3 -27.22 -0.39 8.03
N GLU A 4 -27.64 0.46 7.13
CA GLU A 4 -27.96 0.11 5.74
C GLU A 4 -26.75 -0.42 4.97
N TRP A 5 -25.57 0.17 5.13
CA TRP A 5 -24.32 -0.31 4.53
C TRP A 5 -23.90 -1.66 5.11
N LYS A 6 -24.09 -1.86 6.40
CA LYS A 6 -23.79 -3.12 7.06
C LYS A 6 -24.62 -4.27 6.49
N GLU A 7 -25.90 -4.04 6.31
CA GLU A 7 -26.84 -5.06 5.84
C GLU A 7 -26.73 -5.34 4.33
N LEU A 8 -26.51 -4.31 3.52
CA LEU A 8 -26.56 -4.45 2.06
C LEU A 8 -25.20 -4.79 1.46
N LEU A 9 -24.13 -4.12 1.89
CA LEU A 9 -22.83 -4.24 1.27
C LEU A 9 -21.86 -5.14 2.03
N TRP A 10 -21.92 -5.11 3.35
CA TRP A 10 -20.92 -5.75 4.20
C TRP A 10 -21.41 -6.92 5.03
N LYS A 11 -22.62 -7.40 4.81
CA LYS A 11 -23.19 -8.53 5.57
C LYS A 11 -22.33 -9.80 5.50
N ASP A 12 -21.64 -10.00 4.40
CA ASP A 12 -20.77 -11.16 4.18
C ASP A 12 -19.28 -10.87 4.49
N GLY A 13 -18.97 -9.60 4.76
CA GLY A 13 -17.61 -9.10 4.90
C GLY A 13 -17.07 -8.47 3.61
N ILE A 14 -15.87 -7.91 3.68
CA ILE A 14 -15.09 -7.40 2.53
C ILE A 14 -13.63 -7.81 2.67
N GLY A 15 -12.87 -7.80 1.57
CA GLY A 15 -11.48 -8.22 1.59
C GLY A 15 -10.56 -7.22 2.26
N ALA A 16 -10.65 -5.94 1.89
CA ALA A 16 -9.75 -4.90 2.38
C ALA A 16 -10.45 -3.57 2.56
N ILE A 17 -9.90 -2.75 3.44
CA ILE A 17 -10.22 -1.33 3.62
C ILE A 17 -8.92 -0.55 3.45
N ASP A 18 -8.92 0.33 2.45
CA ASP A 18 -7.75 1.11 2.11
C ASP A 18 -7.86 2.53 2.71
N GLU A 19 -6.81 2.97 3.39
CA GLU A 19 -6.54 4.33 3.86
C GLU A 19 -7.67 5.08 4.60
N HIS A 20 -8.77 4.45 4.92
CA HIS A 20 -10.00 5.10 5.41
C HIS A 20 -9.86 5.85 6.74
N LEU A 21 -8.89 5.48 7.56
CA LEU A 21 -8.66 6.07 8.87
C LEU A 21 -7.28 6.73 9.00
N ASN A 22 -6.58 6.93 7.89
CA ASN A 22 -5.23 7.49 7.91
C ASN A 22 -5.18 8.98 8.27
N GLY A 23 -6.32 9.67 8.28
CA GLY A 23 -6.42 11.10 8.57
C GLY A 23 -5.79 11.98 7.49
N PHE A 24 -5.68 11.42 6.31
CA PHE A 24 -5.05 12.09 5.19
C PHE A 24 -5.79 13.38 4.84
N GLN A 25 -5.04 14.45 4.70
CA GLN A 25 -5.54 15.66 4.12
C GLN A 25 -5.72 15.46 2.63
N GLN A 26 -6.92 15.57 2.14
CA GLN A 26 -7.08 15.80 0.72
C GLN A 26 -6.32 17.07 0.34
N TRP A 27 -5.62 17.03 -0.76
CA TRP A 27 -4.81 18.13 -1.28
C TRP A 27 -5.50 19.49 -1.12
N GLY A 28 -4.91 20.35 -0.30
CA GLY A 28 -5.41 21.71 -0.07
C GLY A 28 -6.50 21.87 0.98
N LEU A 29 -6.93 20.83 1.65
CA LEU A 29 -7.86 20.93 2.77
C LEU A 29 -7.12 20.99 4.11
N PRO A 30 -7.65 21.72 5.12
CA PRO A 30 -7.05 21.71 6.45
C PRO A 30 -7.11 20.31 7.07
N PRO A 31 -6.26 20.03 8.09
CA PRO A 31 -6.32 18.78 8.84
C PRO A 31 -7.75 18.50 9.28
N SER A 32 -8.22 17.30 9.05
CA SER A 32 -9.52 16.90 9.57
C SER A 32 -9.43 16.85 11.09
N ASP A 33 -10.32 17.55 11.79
CA ASP A 33 -10.53 17.43 13.26
C ASP A 33 -11.11 16.07 13.65
N ASN A 34 -10.91 15.06 12.81
CA ASN A 34 -11.44 13.74 13.04
C ASN A 34 -10.79 13.12 14.29
N ALA A 35 -11.57 13.03 15.35
CA ALA A 35 -11.15 12.50 16.63
C ALA A 35 -10.69 11.03 16.59
N TYR A 36 -10.91 10.32 15.48
CA TYR A 36 -10.47 8.94 15.28
C TYR A 36 -9.09 8.81 14.66
N VAL A 37 -8.49 9.93 14.25
CA VAL A 37 -7.16 9.95 13.64
C VAL A 37 -6.07 10.11 14.68
N TRP A 38 -6.32 10.93 15.69
CA TRP A 38 -5.36 11.27 16.73
C TRP A 38 -6.02 11.47 18.10
N PRO A 39 -5.37 11.07 19.18
CA PRO A 39 -4.06 10.40 19.28
C PRO A 39 -4.06 8.97 18.75
N ALA A 40 -2.87 8.36 18.54
CA ALA A 40 -2.70 7.02 17.97
C ALA A 40 -3.55 5.94 18.67
N SER A 41 -3.82 6.09 19.97
CA SER A 41 -4.70 5.19 20.72
C SER A 41 -6.15 5.23 20.22
N ARG A 42 -6.65 6.39 19.78
CA ARG A 42 -7.99 6.49 19.21
C ARG A 42 -8.06 5.92 17.81
N HIS A 43 -7.00 6.09 17.03
CA HIS A 43 -6.86 5.45 15.74
C HIS A 43 -6.89 3.92 15.88
N ALA A 44 -6.07 3.36 16.76
CA ALA A 44 -6.06 1.93 17.05
C ALA A 44 -7.42 1.42 17.54
N TRP A 45 -8.09 2.18 18.41
CA TRP A 45 -9.44 1.85 18.88
C TRP A 45 -10.43 1.81 17.71
N ALA A 46 -10.41 2.81 16.82
CA ALA A 46 -11.33 2.86 15.68
C ALA A 46 -11.12 1.68 14.73
N LEU A 47 -9.86 1.31 14.44
CA LEU A 47 -9.55 0.12 13.65
C LEU A 47 -10.05 -1.17 14.32
N ASN A 48 -9.87 -1.29 15.64
CA ASN A 48 -10.34 -2.44 16.38
C ASN A 48 -11.88 -2.55 16.34
N GLU A 49 -12.61 -1.43 16.43
CA GLU A 49 -14.08 -1.43 16.31
C GLU A 49 -14.54 -1.85 14.90
N VAL A 50 -13.83 -1.41 13.87
CA VAL A 50 -14.11 -1.86 12.51
C VAL A 50 -13.81 -3.35 12.36
N GLN A 51 -12.67 -3.82 12.86
CA GLN A 51 -12.30 -5.23 12.79
C GLN A 51 -13.29 -6.12 13.56
N ARG A 52 -13.69 -5.68 14.75
CA ARG A 52 -14.68 -6.40 15.57
C ARG A 52 -15.99 -6.59 14.80
N PHE A 53 -16.48 -5.55 14.10
CA PHE A 53 -17.66 -5.67 13.26
C PHE A 53 -17.50 -6.76 12.21
N PHE A 54 -16.36 -6.83 11.50
CA PHE A 54 -16.14 -7.86 10.47
C PHE A 54 -16.06 -9.27 11.04
N VAL A 55 -15.42 -9.43 12.20
CA VAL A 55 -15.26 -10.74 12.85
C VAL A 55 -16.54 -11.22 13.53
N GLU A 56 -17.26 -10.34 14.21
CA GLU A 56 -18.37 -10.72 15.10
C GLU A 56 -19.76 -10.53 14.48
N ASP A 57 -19.91 -9.51 13.61
CA ASP A 57 -21.23 -9.08 13.14
C ASP A 57 -21.48 -9.41 11.66
N THR A 58 -20.50 -9.95 10.93
CA THR A 58 -20.70 -10.40 9.54
C THR A 58 -20.94 -11.91 9.46
N ARG A 59 -21.62 -12.33 8.40
CA ARG A 59 -21.98 -13.74 8.23
C ARG A 59 -20.76 -14.67 8.14
N LEU A 60 -19.66 -14.22 7.52
CA LEU A 60 -18.48 -15.06 7.33
C LEU A 60 -17.47 -14.94 8.47
N GLY A 61 -17.50 -13.88 9.27
CA GLY A 61 -16.58 -13.66 10.38
C GLY A 61 -15.11 -13.55 9.95
N ILE A 62 -14.85 -13.13 8.71
CA ILE A 62 -13.49 -13.03 8.16
C ILE A 62 -12.93 -11.65 8.52
N PRO A 63 -11.74 -11.57 9.16
CA PRO A 63 -11.09 -10.30 9.40
C PRO A 63 -10.84 -9.53 8.12
N VAL A 64 -11.03 -8.20 8.15
CA VAL A 64 -10.71 -7.34 7.02
C VAL A 64 -9.23 -6.99 7.02
N ASP A 65 -8.65 -6.88 5.83
CA ASP A 65 -7.28 -6.40 5.64
C ASP A 65 -7.25 -4.87 5.64
N PHE A 66 -6.42 -4.26 6.50
CA PHE A 66 -6.21 -2.81 6.51
C PHE A 66 -4.98 -2.47 5.71
N THR A 67 -5.19 -1.76 4.61
CA THR A 67 -4.15 -1.48 3.62
C THR A 67 -3.75 -0.01 3.62
N ASN A 68 -2.53 0.26 3.17
CA ASN A 68 -1.98 1.60 2.98
C ASN A 68 -0.96 1.60 1.84
N GLU A 69 -0.73 2.73 1.19
CA GLU A 69 0.21 2.82 0.06
C GLU A 69 1.65 2.46 0.44
N GLY A 70 2.24 3.10 1.39
CA GLY A 70 3.57 2.77 1.89
C GLY A 70 4.76 3.09 0.99
N ILE A 71 4.55 3.65 -0.21
CA ILE A 71 5.62 3.89 -1.21
C ILE A 71 6.60 4.99 -0.82
N ARG A 72 6.14 5.91 0.01
CA ARG A 72 6.94 7.01 0.58
C ARG A 72 6.78 7.12 2.10
N GLY A 73 6.64 5.98 2.76
CA GLY A 73 6.20 5.86 4.14
C GLY A 73 4.69 5.64 4.22
N VAL A 74 4.20 5.42 5.42
CA VAL A 74 2.77 5.22 5.67
C VAL A 74 2.03 6.53 5.45
N GLU A 75 1.03 6.52 4.60
CA GLU A 75 0.16 7.68 4.38
C GLU A 75 -0.81 7.84 5.54
N SER A 76 -0.32 8.38 6.64
CA SER A 76 -1.09 8.62 7.85
C SER A 76 -0.62 9.86 8.58
N TYR A 77 -1.52 10.46 9.35
CA TYR A 77 -1.22 11.64 10.13
C TYR A 77 -0.03 11.40 11.07
N ARG A 78 0.98 12.25 11.00
CA ARG A 78 2.23 12.19 11.76
C ARG A 78 3.12 10.96 11.51
N ALA A 79 2.84 10.16 10.49
CA ALA A 79 3.80 9.18 10.02
C ALA A 79 4.98 9.84 9.29
N THR A 80 6.09 9.13 9.19
CA THR A 80 7.28 9.61 8.51
C THR A 80 7.06 9.65 7.01
N ASN A 81 7.24 10.81 6.39
CA ASN A 81 7.17 10.97 4.95
C ASN A 81 8.58 10.95 4.35
N PHE A 82 8.82 10.03 3.43
CA PHE A 82 10.07 9.87 2.70
C PHE A 82 9.97 10.50 1.30
N PRO A 83 11.12 10.71 0.61
CA PRO A 83 11.10 11.01 -0.81
C PRO A 83 10.37 9.94 -1.61
N THR A 84 9.89 10.29 -2.81
CA THR A 84 9.31 9.32 -3.75
C THR A 84 10.28 8.18 -4.06
N GLN A 85 9.78 7.04 -4.51
CA GLN A 85 10.66 5.92 -4.90
C GLN A 85 11.66 6.32 -5.98
N LEU A 86 11.31 7.24 -6.88
CA LEU A 86 12.23 7.78 -7.86
C LEU A 86 13.39 8.54 -7.19
N GLY A 87 13.09 9.40 -6.21
CA GLY A 87 14.10 10.09 -5.42
C GLY A 87 14.99 9.10 -4.65
N LEU A 88 14.39 8.11 -4.02
CA LEU A 88 15.12 7.03 -3.34
C LEU A 88 15.99 6.24 -4.33
N GLY A 89 15.50 5.94 -5.53
CA GLY A 89 16.21 5.25 -6.60
C GLY A 89 17.49 5.96 -7.01
N HIS A 90 17.44 7.29 -7.09
CA HIS A 90 18.59 8.11 -7.44
C HIS A 90 19.69 8.18 -6.39
N THR A 91 19.44 7.73 -5.18
CA THR A 91 20.48 7.66 -4.13
C THR A 91 21.49 6.56 -4.38
N TRP A 92 21.12 5.50 -5.11
CA TRP A 92 21.93 4.28 -5.31
C TRP A 92 22.34 3.60 -4.01
N ASN A 93 21.68 3.97 -2.89
CA ASN A 93 22.01 3.52 -1.55
C ASN A 93 21.02 2.47 -1.06
N ARG A 94 21.37 1.20 -1.20
CA ARG A 94 20.55 0.04 -0.81
C ARG A 94 20.24 0.04 0.69
N GLU A 95 21.23 0.40 1.52
CA GLU A 95 21.04 0.43 2.97
C GLU A 95 20.03 1.51 3.38
N LEU A 96 20.04 2.67 2.72
CA LEU A 96 19.03 3.70 2.93
C LEU A 96 17.62 3.19 2.60
N ILE A 97 17.46 2.49 1.47
CA ILE A 97 16.17 1.90 1.08
C ILE A 97 15.70 0.88 2.11
N ARG A 98 16.61 0.06 2.62
CA ARG A 98 16.33 -0.90 3.68
C ARG A 98 15.80 -0.22 4.95
N GLN A 99 16.44 0.88 5.37
CA GLN A 99 15.99 1.68 6.53
C GLN A 99 14.61 2.31 6.31
N VAL A 100 14.33 2.80 5.10
CA VAL A 100 12.98 3.29 4.74
C VAL A 100 11.94 2.19 4.89
N GLY A 101 12.22 0.98 4.37
CA GLY A 101 11.34 -0.19 4.53
C GLY A 101 11.10 -0.53 6.02
N LEU A 102 12.15 -0.55 6.83
CA LEU A 102 12.07 -0.82 8.27
C LEU A 102 11.17 0.18 9.00
N ILE A 103 11.35 1.47 8.75
CA ILE A 103 10.56 2.53 9.40
C ILE A 103 9.11 2.46 8.94
N THR A 104 8.88 2.29 7.62
CA THR A 104 7.54 2.16 7.04
C THR A 104 6.80 0.96 7.65
N GLY A 105 7.43 -0.22 7.71
CA GLY A 105 6.82 -1.41 8.29
C GLY A 105 6.51 -1.25 9.78
N ARG A 106 7.41 -0.62 10.53
CA ARG A 106 7.20 -0.32 11.95
C ARG A 106 6.02 0.61 12.16
N GLU A 107 5.95 1.71 11.42
CA GLU A 107 4.87 2.70 11.56
C GLU A 107 3.53 2.12 11.10
N ALA A 108 3.51 1.38 9.98
CA ALA A 108 2.32 0.68 9.50
C ALA A 108 1.76 -0.24 10.58
N ARG A 109 2.63 -1.06 11.20
CA ARG A 109 2.22 -1.96 12.28
C ARG A 109 1.69 -1.21 13.50
N MET A 110 2.35 -0.14 13.91
CA MET A 110 1.93 0.66 15.07
C MET A 110 0.59 1.36 14.85
N LEU A 111 0.29 1.70 13.60
CA LEU A 111 -0.98 2.32 13.21
C LEU A 111 -2.09 1.30 12.90
N GLY A 112 -1.77 -0.01 12.95
CA GLY A 112 -2.76 -1.07 12.78
C GLY A 112 -2.96 -1.55 11.35
N TYR A 113 -2.15 -1.09 10.40
CA TYR A 113 -2.18 -1.60 9.03
C TYR A 113 -1.58 -3.00 8.98
N THR A 114 -2.19 -3.86 8.18
CA THR A 114 -1.78 -5.26 8.01
C THR A 114 -1.08 -5.49 6.67
N ASN A 115 -1.25 -4.56 5.74
CA ASN A 115 -0.70 -4.63 4.39
C ASN A 115 -0.29 -3.25 3.88
N VAL A 116 0.76 -3.18 3.08
CA VAL A 116 1.20 -1.97 2.37
C VAL A 116 1.45 -2.28 0.91
N TYR A 117 0.99 -1.38 0.02
CA TYR A 117 1.14 -1.51 -1.43
C TYR A 117 2.50 -0.98 -1.90
N ALA A 118 3.55 -1.54 -1.32
CA ALA A 118 4.93 -1.18 -1.59
C ALA A 118 5.85 -2.42 -1.59
N PRO A 119 6.95 -2.39 -2.37
CA PRO A 119 7.36 -1.37 -3.33
C PRO A 119 6.60 -1.47 -4.67
N ILE A 120 6.58 -0.37 -5.43
CA ILE A 120 6.16 -0.39 -6.83
C ILE A 120 7.31 -0.92 -7.69
N LEU A 121 7.04 -1.96 -8.48
CA LEU A 121 8.05 -2.70 -9.23
C LEU A 121 7.93 -2.53 -10.76
N ASP A 122 7.28 -1.47 -11.22
CA ASP A 122 7.22 -1.14 -12.63
C ASP A 122 8.49 -0.46 -13.13
N LEU A 123 8.74 -0.61 -14.44
CA LEU A 123 9.87 0.02 -15.11
C LEU A 123 9.46 1.37 -15.72
N GLY A 124 10.12 2.43 -15.31
CA GLY A 124 9.94 3.78 -15.82
C GLY A 124 10.57 3.99 -17.18
N ARG A 125 10.02 3.39 -18.24
CA ARG A 125 10.55 3.54 -19.62
C ARG A 125 10.00 4.76 -20.35
N ASP A 126 8.87 5.27 -19.93
CA ASP A 126 8.21 6.42 -20.55
C ASP A 126 7.80 7.42 -19.48
N GLN A 127 8.45 8.59 -19.48
CA GLN A 127 8.22 9.67 -18.51
C GLN A 127 6.84 10.32 -18.62
N ARG A 128 6.09 10.05 -19.68
CA ARG A 128 4.70 10.54 -19.85
C ARG A 128 3.71 9.74 -19.01
N TRP A 129 4.14 8.65 -18.41
CA TRP A 129 3.32 7.87 -17.53
C TRP A 129 3.12 8.59 -16.19
N GLY A 130 1.85 8.77 -15.77
CA GLY A 130 1.48 9.56 -14.59
C GLY A 130 2.24 9.18 -13.31
N PRO A 131 2.24 7.91 -12.87
CA PRO A 131 2.93 7.50 -11.66
C PRO A 131 4.44 7.24 -11.84
N TYR A 132 5.10 7.98 -12.72
CA TYR A 132 6.54 7.81 -12.98
C TYR A 132 7.40 8.09 -11.74
N ASP A 133 6.98 8.99 -10.88
CA ASP A 133 7.67 9.33 -9.63
C ASP A 133 7.55 8.25 -8.53
N GLU A 134 6.63 7.32 -8.69
CA GLU A 134 6.45 6.19 -7.78
C GLU A 134 7.42 5.04 -8.04
N LEU A 135 8.23 5.11 -9.11
CA LEU A 135 9.14 4.05 -9.55
C LEU A 135 10.57 4.30 -9.09
N TYR A 136 11.35 3.24 -8.91
CA TYR A 136 12.80 3.39 -8.66
C TYR A 136 13.59 3.85 -9.89
N GLY A 137 13.01 3.78 -11.09
CA GLY A 137 13.66 4.18 -12.34
C GLY A 137 13.43 3.22 -13.50
N ALA A 138 14.26 3.35 -14.55
CA ALA A 138 14.13 2.59 -15.79
C ALA A 138 14.97 1.30 -15.84
N SER A 139 15.85 1.06 -14.87
CA SER A 139 16.73 -0.10 -14.83
C SER A 139 16.09 -1.25 -14.04
N HIS A 140 15.86 -2.37 -14.71
CA HIS A 140 15.34 -3.59 -14.06
C HIS A 140 16.28 -4.11 -12.96
N TYR A 141 17.59 -3.96 -13.13
CA TYR A 141 18.57 -4.36 -12.12
C TYR A 141 18.44 -3.48 -10.86
N LEU A 142 18.40 -2.15 -11.02
CA LEU A 142 18.24 -1.22 -9.91
C LEU A 142 16.93 -1.47 -9.17
N LEU A 143 15.84 -1.61 -9.92
CA LEU A 143 14.52 -1.94 -9.39
C LEU A 143 14.54 -3.20 -8.53
N ALA A 144 15.12 -4.29 -9.06
CA ALA A 144 15.19 -5.57 -8.34
C ALA A 144 16.01 -5.45 -7.05
N GLN A 145 17.15 -4.75 -7.09
CA GLN A 145 18.00 -4.55 -5.92
C GLN A 145 17.30 -3.70 -4.85
N GLN A 146 16.74 -2.57 -5.22
CA GLN A 146 16.13 -1.64 -4.26
C GLN A 146 14.79 -2.14 -3.76
N GLY A 147 13.93 -2.69 -4.63
CA GLY A 147 12.67 -3.29 -4.23
C GLY A 147 12.86 -4.46 -3.26
N SER A 148 13.87 -5.30 -3.49
CA SER A 148 14.20 -6.39 -2.56
C SER A 148 14.63 -5.88 -1.19
N GLU A 149 15.42 -4.80 -1.14
CA GLU A 149 15.85 -4.24 0.15
C GLU A 149 14.67 -3.62 0.91
N MET A 150 13.76 -2.94 0.22
CA MET A 150 12.57 -2.41 0.86
C MET A 150 11.69 -3.53 1.44
N MET A 151 11.43 -4.58 0.67
CA MET A 151 10.61 -5.71 1.13
C MET A 151 11.26 -6.49 2.28
N ARG A 152 12.59 -6.59 2.29
CA ARG A 152 13.33 -7.37 3.28
C ARG A 152 13.03 -6.94 4.71
N ASP A 153 12.89 -5.65 4.96
CA ASP A 153 12.68 -5.11 6.30
C ASP A 153 11.24 -4.64 6.58
N LEU A 154 10.37 -4.61 5.58
CA LEU A 154 8.93 -4.50 5.81
C LEU A 154 8.37 -5.73 6.56
N GLN A 155 8.87 -6.92 6.27
CA GLN A 155 8.33 -8.20 6.74
C GLN A 155 8.85 -8.73 8.07
N PRO A 156 10.19 -8.82 8.33
CA PRO A 156 10.70 -9.74 9.36
C PRO A 156 10.45 -9.29 10.80
N HIS A 157 10.38 -7.99 11.03
CA HIS A 157 10.26 -7.43 12.38
C HIS A 157 8.85 -6.95 12.70
N HIS A 158 8.02 -6.83 11.69
CA HIS A 158 6.65 -6.32 11.81
C HIS A 158 5.77 -7.14 10.86
N PRO A 159 4.73 -7.85 11.34
CA PRO A 159 3.86 -8.66 10.49
C PRO A 159 2.94 -7.76 9.65
N VAL A 160 3.53 -6.95 8.78
CA VAL A 160 2.87 -6.21 7.72
C VAL A 160 3.25 -6.87 6.41
N THR A 161 2.28 -7.21 5.61
CA THR A 161 2.49 -7.83 4.30
C THR A 161 2.89 -6.76 3.29
N PRO A 162 4.11 -6.79 2.71
CA PRO A 162 4.40 -5.97 1.54
C PRO A 162 3.70 -6.58 0.33
N THR A 163 2.90 -5.80 -0.35
CA THR A 163 2.30 -6.18 -1.61
C THR A 163 3.03 -5.46 -2.73
N ALA A 164 3.78 -6.20 -3.54
CA ALA A 164 4.40 -5.65 -4.73
C ALA A 164 3.31 -5.02 -5.62
N HIS A 165 3.31 -3.70 -5.66
CA HIS A 165 2.31 -2.95 -6.39
C HIS A 165 2.72 -2.90 -7.85
N THR A 166 1.83 -3.38 -8.72
CA THR A 166 1.98 -3.56 -10.16
C THR A 166 3.09 -4.53 -10.60
N LEU A 167 2.86 -5.23 -11.70
CA LEU A 167 3.79 -6.22 -12.25
C LEU A 167 4.84 -5.55 -13.16
N PRO A 168 6.10 -5.98 -13.12
CA PRO A 168 7.21 -5.32 -13.83
C PRO A 168 7.11 -5.27 -15.36
N ALA A 169 6.03 -5.70 -15.94
CA ALA A 169 5.79 -5.67 -17.40
C ALA A 169 4.58 -4.83 -17.80
N TYR A 170 3.90 -4.22 -16.86
CA TYR A 170 2.63 -3.58 -17.10
C TYR A 170 2.81 -2.10 -17.36
N ARG A 171 3.15 -1.69 -18.55
CA ARG A 171 2.70 -0.40 -19.11
C ARG A 171 3.64 0.17 -20.17
N ASN A 172 3.08 0.15 -21.34
CA ASN A 172 3.49 1.05 -22.41
C ASN A 172 2.34 2.08 -22.59
N ASN A 173 2.56 3.32 -22.23
CA ASN A 173 1.58 4.41 -22.39
C ASN A 173 1.24 4.72 -23.86
N ILE A 174 1.91 4.09 -24.81
CA ILE A 174 1.66 4.30 -26.24
C ILE A 174 0.31 3.70 -26.67
N ALA A 175 -0.32 2.89 -25.83
CA ALA A 175 -1.62 2.30 -26.15
C ALA A 175 -2.60 2.40 -24.96
N PRO A 176 -3.19 3.56 -24.66
CA PRO A 176 -4.06 3.73 -23.50
C PRO A 176 -5.38 2.95 -23.58
N ARG A 177 -5.68 2.22 -24.66
CA ARG A 177 -6.98 1.55 -24.84
C ARG A 177 -6.95 0.14 -25.44
N ALA A 178 -5.81 -0.46 -25.73
CA ALA A 178 -5.76 -1.70 -26.52
C ALA A 178 -5.01 -2.88 -25.91
N VAL A 179 -4.55 -2.84 -24.68
CA VAL A 179 -3.95 -4.04 -24.09
C VAL A 179 -5.03 -4.80 -23.33
N ARG A 180 -5.76 -5.63 -24.05
CA ARG A 180 -6.38 -6.80 -23.43
C ARG A 180 -5.24 -7.66 -22.90
N PRO A 181 -5.31 -8.16 -21.64
CA PRO A 181 -4.32 -9.12 -21.17
C PRO A 181 -4.29 -10.29 -22.15
N ARG A 182 -3.15 -10.51 -22.78
CA ARG A 182 -2.91 -11.81 -23.46
C ARG A 182 -2.76 -12.82 -22.32
N VAL A 183 -3.84 -13.51 -22.05
CA VAL A 183 -3.77 -14.73 -21.26
C VAL A 183 -2.91 -15.69 -22.10
N HIS A 184 -1.66 -15.89 -21.71
CA HIS A 184 -0.89 -16.98 -22.29
C HIS A 184 -1.58 -18.27 -21.92
N PRO A 185 -1.89 -19.14 -22.89
CA PRO A 185 -2.38 -20.46 -22.57
C PRO A 185 -1.34 -21.16 -21.68
N PRO A 186 -1.77 -22.01 -20.74
CA PRO A 186 -0.85 -22.75 -19.91
C PRO A 186 0.12 -23.53 -20.81
N LEU A 187 1.42 -23.48 -20.44
CA LEU A 187 2.43 -24.28 -21.11
C LEU A 187 1.98 -25.75 -21.05
N SER A 188 1.75 -26.34 -22.21
CA SER A 188 1.45 -27.77 -22.30
C SER A 188 2.66 -28.54 -21.79
N THR A 189 2.50 -29.21 -20.67
CA THR A 189 3.46 -30.23 -20.21
C THR A 189 3.35 -31.41 -21.15
N SER A 190 4.31 -31.53 -22.04
CA SER A 190 4.63 -32.77 -22.78
C SER A 190 5.81 -33.45 -22.10
#